data_4dacd7f2edcc4099266103af5b834206
#
_entry.id   4dacd7f2edcc4099266103af5b834206
#
_cell.length_a   1.000
_cell.length_b   1.000
_cell.length_c   1.000
_cell.angle_alpha   90.00
_cell.angle_beta   90.00
_cell.angle_gamma   90.00
#
_symmetry.space_group_name_H-M   'P 1'
#
loop_
_entity.id
_entity.type
_entity.pdbx_description
1 polymer ?
#
loop_
_entity_poly.entity_id
_entity_poly.type
_entity_poly.pdbx_seq_one_letter_code
_entity_poly.pdbx_strand_id
1 'polypeptide(L)'
;LVFCLILTIIVFVAGVLFTESGVLSMLNSWYNGVWSQIAFAFQMSFMVVTCSVTAKSKQVKNVLKKLAMLVKTPTAAVILLMAFGYISSFLNWAFCTIVTPILAMQMTKHIKGLHFPMLVAAGYSTMCLGQCLGPSASVYALLAGQDHFLVDKIGVLAQNVTTYNPMNVIVFFVLAIGTIILTLKTTPPKEEVVEFKGNIEDDEDEKEEVIWKQSYNVLDGNSRNY
;
A
#
# COMPACT_ATOMS: atom_id res chain seq x y z
N LEU A 1 13.68 3.65 11.11
CA LEU A 1 14.81 4.57 11.13
C LEU A 1 16.08 3.89 11.64
N VAL A 2 16.06 3.31 12.85
CA VAL A 2 17.24 2.63 13.46
C VAL A 2 17.80 1.53 12.58
N PHE A 3 16.92 0.67 12.03
CA PHE A 3 17.31 -0.38 11.10
C PHE A 3 18.02 0.16 9.84
N CYS A 4 17.49 1.24 9.25
CA CYS A 4 18.12 1.87 8.09
C CYS A 4 19.50 2.44 8.40
N LEU A 5 19.68 3.04 9.59
CA LEU A 5 20.98 3.54 10.04
C LEU A 5 22.00 2.41 10.22
N ILE A 6 21.58 1.32 10.88
CA ILE A 6 22.45 0.14 11.08
C ILE A 6 22.87 -0.43 9.72
N LEU A 7 21.92 -0.61 8.80
CA LEU A 7 22.18 -1.12 7.45
C LEU A 7 23.15 -0.19 6.69
N THR A 8 22.96 1.12 6.77
CA THR A 8 23.86 2.11 6.16
C THR A 8 25.29 1.99 6.70
N ILE A 9 25.44 1.84 8.01
CA ILE A 9 26.76 1.66 8.63
C ILE A 9 27.40 0.36 8.19
N ILE A 10 26.64 -0.75 8.17
CA ILE A 10 27.16 -2.06 7.71
C ILE A 10 27.65 -1.98 6.27
N VAL A 11 26.83 -1.40 5.37
CA VAL A 11 27.20 -1.27 3.95
C VAL A 11 28.38 -0.34 3.76
N PHE A 12 28.46 0.75 4.52
CA PHE A 12 29.59 1.67 4.48
C PHE A 12 30.90 0.99 4.92
N VAL A 13 30.87 0.30 6.05
CA VAL A 13 32.05 -0.44 6.57
C VAL A 13 32.45 -1.55 5.61
N ALA A 14 31.49 -2.32 5.10
CA ALA A 14 31.77 -3.35 4.11
C ALA A 14 32.37 -2.76 2.82
N GLY A 15 31.86 -1.63 2.35
CA GLY A 15 32.41 -0.93 1.19
C GLY A 15 33.85 -0.50 1.37
N VAL A 16 34.19 0.04 2.54
CA VAL A 16 35.59 0.44 2.86
C VAL A 16 36.51 -0.77 2.98
N LEU A 17 36.03 -1.90 3.54
CA LEU A 17 36.86 -3.10 3.78
C LEU A 17 37.02 -3.97 2.55
N PHE A 18 36.00 -4.09 1.71
CA PHE A 18 36.01 -5.04 0.59
C PHE A 18 36.21 -4.39 -0.76
N THR A 19 36.27 -3.04 -0.84
CA THR A 19 36.59 -2.33 -2.08
C THR A 19 37.89 -1.53 -1.89
N GLU A 20 38.59 -1.25 -2.99
CA GLU A 20 39.78 -0.38 -2.96
C GLU A 20 39.46 1.11 -2.76
N SER A 21 38.20 1.41 -2.46
CA SER A 21 37.71 2.79 -2.27
C SER A 21 38.08 3.31 -0.90
N GLY A 22 38.76 4.44 -0.86
CA GLY A 22 39.06 5.14 0.40
C GLY A 22 37.78 5.66 1.09
N VAL A 23 37.84 5.88 2.42
CA VAL A 23 36.74 6.37 3.23
C VAL A 23 36.09 7.64 2.65
N LEU A 24 36.90 8.57 2.15
CA LEU A 24 36.42 9.82 1.56
C LEU A 24 35.64 9.61 0.27
N SER A 25 36.09 8.69 -0.56
CA SER A 25 35.39 8.30 -1.81
C SER A 25 34.05 7.66 -1.50
N MET A 26 34.00 6.77 -0.49
CA MET A 26 32.77 6.10 -0.06
C MET A 26 31.78 7.11 0.52
N LEU A 27 32.22 8.07 1.32
CA LEU A 27 31.37 9.15 1.87
C LEU A 27 30.78 10.01 0.75
N ASN A 28 31.59 10.36 -0.24
CA ASN A 28 31.15 11.15 -1.39
C ASN A 28 30.13 10.39 -2.26
N SER A 29 30.34 9.11 -2.47
CA SER A 29 29.40 8.23 -3.18
C SER A 29 28.08 8.10 -2.43
N TRP A 30 28.12 7.96 -1.10
CA TRP A 30 26.91 7.95 -0.27
C TRP A 30 26.15 9.28 -0.35
N TYR A 31 26.84 10.40 -0.22
CA TYR A 31 26.26 11.73 -0.35
C TYR A 31 25.55 11.92 -1.70
N ASN A 32 26.26 11.65 -2.79
CA ASN A 32 25.71 11.77 -4.13
C ASN A 32 24.51 10.83 -4.37
N GLY A 33 24.58 9.60 -3.84
CA GLY A 33 23.49 8.63 -3.91
C GLY A 33 22.23 9.09 -3.17
N VAL A 34 22.36 9.67 -2.01
CA VAL A 34 21.22 10.22 -1.26
C VAL A 34 20.55 11.36 -2.03
N TRP A 35 21.34 12.31 -2.54
CA TRP A 35 20.79 13.46 -3.25
C TRP A 35 20.19 13.08 -4.61
N SER A 36 20.74 12.11 -5.31
CA SER A 36 20.17 11.61 -6.57
C SER A 36 18.78 10.98 -6.40
N GLN A 37 18.48 10.43 -5.20
CA GLN A 37 17.19 9.78 -4.91
C GLN A 37 16.16 10.70 -4.27
N ILE A 38 16.50 11.97 -3.98
CA ILE A 38 15.60 12.85 -3.22
C ILE A 38 14.30 13.15 -3.97
N ALA A 39 14.35 13.36 -5.26
CA ALA A 39 13.17 13.60 -6.10
C ALA A 39 12.21 12.41 -6.06
N PHE A 40 12.76 11.20 -6.17
CA PHE A 40 11.99 9.96 -6.07
C PHE A 40 11.36 9.79 -4.67
N ALA A 41 12.10 10.08 -3.60
CA ALA A 41 11.60 10.01 -2.23
C ALA A 41 10.42 10.97 -1.99
N PHE A 42 10.51 12.21 -2.49
CA PHE A 42 9.40 13.17 -2.42
C PHE A 42 8.19 12.72 -3.24
N GLN A 43 8.39 12.21 -4.43
CA GLN A 43 7.31 11.68 -5.27
C GLN A 43 6.58 10.53 -4.58
N MET A 44 7.31 9.59 -3.96
CA MET A 44 6.71 8.47 -3.21
C MET A 44 5.95 8.97 -1.98
N SER A 45 6.51 9.91 -1.22
CA SER A 45 5.85 10.50 -0.05
C SER A 45 4.56 11.20 -0.42
N PHE A 46 4.58 12.01 -1.47
CA PHE A 46 3.40 12.71 -1.98
C PHE A 46 2.30 11.73 -2.44
N MET A 47 2.70 10.66 -3.12
CA MET A 47 1.78 9.61 -3.55
C MET A 47 1.08 8.94 -2.36
N VAL A 48 1.82 8.58 -1.31
CA VAL A 48 1.26 7.95 -0.10
C VAL A 48 0.28 8.90 0.61
N VAL A 49 0.63 10.18 0.76
CA VAL A 49 -0.24 11.20 1.37
C VAL A 49 -1.53 11.35 0.56
N THR A 50 -1.43 11.52 -0.76
CA THR A 50 -2.59 11.67 -1.65
C THR A 50 -3.51 10.44 -1.60
N CYS A 51 -2.93 9.24 -1.64
CA CYS A 51 -3.69 7.99 -1.52
C CYS A 51 -4.38 7.87 -0.16
N SER A 52 -3.72 8.31 0.93
CA SER A 52 -4.30 8.29 2.29
C SER A 52 -5.52 9.21 2.39
N VAL A 53 -5.41 10.44 1.88
CA VAL A 53 -6.52 11.39 1.85
C VAL A 53 -7.68 10.86 1.01
N THR A 54 -7.37 10.31 -0.18
CA THR A 54 -8.38 9.73 -1.07
C THR A 54 -9.10 8.55 -0.43
N ALA A 55 -8.35 7.63 0.20
CA ALA A 55 -8.91 6.45 0.86
C ALA A 55 -9.84 6.79 2.04
N LYS A 56 -9.57 7.89 2.73
CA LYS A 56 -10.39 8.41 3.85
C LYS A 56 -11.60 9.23 3.38
N SER A 57 -11.71 9.52 2.09
CA SER A 57 -12.84 10.30 1.56
C SER A 57 -14.17 9.59 1.74
N LYS A 58 -15.25 10.36 1.95
CA LYS A 58 -16.62 9.85 2.13
C LYS A 58 -17.08 8.96 0.97
N GLN A 59 -16.69 9.32 -0.26
CA GLN A 59 -17.02 8.55 -1.46
C GLN A 59 -16.39 7.15 -1.41
N VAL A 60 -15.10 7.06 -1.13
CA VAL A 60 -14.38 5.77 -1.03
C VAL A 60 -14.93 4.94 0.13
N LYS A 61 -15.12 5.52 1.31
CA LYS A 61 -15.73 4.83 2.45
C LYS A 61 -17.11 4.25 2.11
N ASN A 62 -17.96 5.00 1.41
CA ASN A 62 -19.27 4.52 0.96
C ASN A 62 -19.18 3.36 -0.04
N VAL A 63 -18.23 3.41 -0.97
CA VAL A 63 -17.97 2.31 -1.91
C VAL A 63 -17.52 1.06 -1.16
N LEU A 64 -16.60 1.19 -0.21
CA LEU A 64 -16.11 0.08 0.60
C LEU A 64 -17.23 -0.53 1.46
N LYS A 65 -18.11 0.29 2.06
CA LYS A 65 -19.29 -0.19 2.79
C LYS A 65 -20.23 -0.99 1.87
N LYS A 66 -20.51 -0.49 0.67
CA LYS A 66 -21.35 -1.22 -0.30
C LYS A 66 -20.71 -2.54 -0.74
N LEU A 67 -19.40 -2.56 -1.00
CA LEU A 67 -18.67 -3.78 -1.35
C LEU A 67 -18.71 -4.80 -0.20
N ALA A 68 -18.52 -4.37 1.04
CA ALA A 68 -18.60 -5.25 2.20
C ALA A 68 -19.99 -5.90 2.37
N MET A 69 -21.07 -5.21 2.01
CA MET A 69 -22.43 -5.73 2.08
C MET A 69 -22.79 -6.72 0.97
N LEU A 70 -22.00 -6.81 -0.12
CA LEU A 70 -22.25 -7.75 -1.22
C LEU A 70 -22.00 -9.20 -0.82
N VAL A 71 -21.20 -9.44 0.19
CA VAL A 71 -20.78 -10.78 0.62
C VAL A 71 -21.39 -11.14 1.98
N LYS A 72 -21.74 -12.41 2.12
CA LYS A 72 -22.41 -12.93 3.32
C LYS A 72 -21.66 -14.11 3.95
N THR A 73 -20.64 -14.62 3.30
CA THR A 73 -19.87 -15.78 3.76
C THR A 73 -18.39 -15.45 3.91
N PRO A 74 -17.68 -16.07 4.86
CA PRO A 74 -16.25 -15.83 5.05
C PRO A 74 -15.41 -16.09 3.78
N THR A 75 -15.71 -17.17 3.06
CA THR A 75 -15.02 -17.48 1.80
C THR A 75 -15.21 -16.41 0.73
N ALA A 76 -16.46 -15.95 0.54
CA ALA A 76 -16.75 -14.88 -0.42
C ALA A 76 -16.09 -13.55 0.00
N ALA A 77 -15.97 -13.28 1.31
CA ALA A 77 -15.28 -12.10 1.82
C ALA A 77 -13.79 -12.12 1.46
N VAL A 78 -13.11 -13.25 1.64
CA VAL A 78 -11.70 -13.41 1.25
C VAL A 78 -11.52 -13.19 -0.25
N ILE A 79 -12.35 -13.84 -1.07
CA ILE A 79 -12.26 -13.72 -2.53
C ILE A 79 -12.51 -12.27 -2.97
N LEU A 80 -13.56 -11.62 -2.46
CA LEU A 80 -13.86 -10.22 -2.81
C LEU A 80 -12.75 -9.27 -2.36
N LEU A 81 -12.23 -9.44 -1.13
CA LEU A 81 -11.13 -8.63 -0.62
C LEU A 81 -9.90 -8.75 -1.51
N MET A 82 -9.52 -9.98 -1.88
CA MET A 82 -8.35 -10.20 -2.73
C MET A 82 -8.56 -9.69 -4.15
N ALA A 83 -9.72 -9.92 -4.76
CA ALA A 83 -10.06 -9.39 -6.09
C ALA A 83 -10.01 -7.86 -6.11
N PHE A 84 -10.62 -7.21 -5.12
CA PHE A 84 -10.57 -5.76 -4.96
C PHE A 84 -9.13 -5.28 -4.70
N GLY A 85 -8.37 -6.00 -3.88
CA GLY A 85 -6.98 -5.72 -3.61
C GLY A 85 -6.12 -5.75 -4.86
N TYR A 86 -6.26 -6.75 -5.74
CA TYR A 86 -5.53 -6.81 -7.02
C TYR A 86 -5.89 -5.65 -7.94
N ILE A 87 -7.17 -5.30 -8.06
CA ILE A 87 -7.61 -4.16 -8.88
C ILE A 87 -7.06 -2.85 -8.33
N SER A 88 -7.15 -2.65 -7.01
CA SER A 88 -6.65 -1.45 -6.34
C SER A 88 -5.13 -1.32 -6.47
N SER A 89 -4.41 -2.43 -6.32
CA SER A 89 -2.95 -2.46 -6.41
C SER A 89 -2.46 -2.25 -7.84
N PHE A 90 -3.19 -2.75 -8.83
CA PHE A 90 -2.93 -2.44 -10.23
C PHE A 90 -3.02 -0.93 -10.50
N LEU A 91 -4.02 -0.25 -9.96
CA LEU A 91 -4.17 1.19 -10.09
C LEU A 91 -3.07 1.93 -9.32
N ASN A 92 -2.94 1.63 -8.02
CA ASN A 92 -1.91 2.21 -7.16
C ASN A 92 -1.67 1.35 -5.91
N TRP A 93 -0.42 0.92 -5.70
CA TRP A 93 -0.05 0.08 -4.57
C TRP A 93 -0.25 0.75 -3.20
N ALA A 94 0.02 2.07 -3.09
CA ALA A 94 -0.16 2.80 -1.84
C ALA A 94 -1.65 2.93 -1.49
N PHE A 95 -2.52 3.13 -2.48
CA PHE A 95 -3.97 3.14 -2.29
C PHE A 95 -4.46 1.76 -1.80
N CYS A 96 -4.02 0.68 -2.44
CA CYS A 96 -4.36 -0.69 -2.03
C CYS A 96 -4.00 -0.96 -0.57
N THR A 97 -2.80 -0.57 -0.13
CA THR A 97 -2.33 -0.76 1.24
C THR A 97 -3.25 -0.15 2.29
N ILE A 98 -3.93 0.95 1.94
CA ILE A 98 -4.81 1.67 2.87
C ILE A 98 -6.25 1.15 2.77
N VAL A 99 -6.77 0.92 1.56
CA VAL A 99 -8.19 0.55 1.40
C VAL A 99 -8.51 -0.90 1.74
N THR A 100 -7.56 -1.83 1.57
CA THR A 100 -7.82 -3.26 1.87
C THR A 100 -8.03 -3.53 3.35
N PRO A 101 -7.25 -3.00 4.30
CA PRO A 101 -7.57 -3.11 5.73
C PRO A 101 -8.91 -2.45 6.10
N ILE A 102 -9.23 -1.30 5.50
CA ILE A 102 -10.52 -0.64 5.75
C ILE A 102 -11.68 -1.52 5.26
N LEU A 103 -11.56 -2.12 4.06
CA LEU A 103 -12.55 -3.05 3.55
C LEU A 103 -12.68 -4.28 4.44
N ALA A 104 -11.57 -4.86 4.89
CA ALA A 104 -11.56 -5.98 5.83
C ALA A 104 -12.32 -5.63 7.13
N MET A 105 -12.05 -4.46 7.71
CA MET A 105 -12.79 -3.97 8.89
C MET A 105 -14.29 -3.81 8.63
N GLN A 106 -14.69 -3.27 7.47
CA GLN A 106 -16.11 -3.15 7.15
C GLN A 106 -16.80 -4.52 6.98
N MET A 107 -16.09 -5.52 6.43
CA MET A 107 -16.62 -6.88 6.30
C MET A 107 -16.87 -7.55 7.66
N THR A 108 -16.00 -7.31 8.64
CA THR A 108 -16.15 -7.90 9.99
C THR A 108 -17.37 -7.38 10.75
N LYS A 109 -17.92 -6.21 10.37
CA LYS A 109 -19.19 -5.71 10.94
C LYS A 109 -20.39 -6.57 10.57
N HIS A 110 -20.36 -7.19 9.40
CA HIS A 110 -21.53 -7.87 8.85
C HIS A 110 -21.40 -9.39 8.84
N ILE A 111 -20.18 -9.91 8.86
CA ILE A 111 -19.89 -11.34 8.73
C ILE A 111 -19.17 -11.83 9.98
N LYS A 112 -19.83 -12.71 10.74
CA LYS A 112 -19.22 -13.37 11.89
C LYS A 112 -18.33 -14.53 11.43
N GLY A 113 -17.32 -14.86 12.24
CA GLY A 113 -16.40 -15.95 11.94
C GLY A 113 -15.34 -15.59 10.88
N LEU A 114 -15.08 -14.31 10.63
CA LEU A 114 -13.99 -13.84 9.81
C LEU A 114 -12.69 -13.74 10.63
N HIS A 115 -11.66 -14.46 10.22
CA HIS A 115 -10.34 -14.34 10.83
C HIS A 115 -9.65 -13.07 10.33
N PHE A 116 -9.72 -11.99 11.12
CA PHE A 116 -9.25 -10.66 10.72
C PHE A 116 -7.76 -10.60 10.35
N PRO A 117 -6.82 -11.22 11.14
CA PRO A 117 -5.40 -11.19 10.76
C PRO A 117 -5.13 -11.81 9.38
N MET A 118 -5.84 -12.86 9.01
CA MET A 118 -5.71 -13.49 7.69
C MET A 118 -6.25 -12.59 6.59
N LEU A 119 -7.38 -11.90 6.81
CA LEU A 119 -7.90 -10.93 5.84
C LEU A 119 -6.91 -9.80 5.57
N VAL A 120 -6.27 -9.28 6.62
CA VAL A 120 -5.24 -8.25 6.48
C VAL A 120 -4.03 -8.78 5.72
N ALA A 121 -3.55 -9.98 6.07
CA ALA A 121 -2.45 -10.63 5.36
C ALA A 121 -2.77 -10.87 3.88
N ALA A 122 -3.99 -11.32 3.58
CA ALA A 122 -4.48 -11.48 2.21
C ALA A 122 -4.49 -10.15 1.45
N GLY A 123 -4.95 -9.07 2.07
CA GLY A 123 -4.91 -7.73 1.49
C GLY A 123 -3.49 -7.28 1.14
N TYR A 124 -2.54 -7.46 2.05
CA TYR A 124 -1.14 -7.13 1.79
C TYR A 124 -0.50 -8.00 0.71
N SER A 125 -0.86 -9.28 0.62
CA SER A 125 -0.37 -10.15 -0.47
C SER A 125 -0.80 -9.63 -1.84
N THR A 126 -2.02 -9.11 -1.97
CA THR A 126 -2.49 -8.50 -3.22
C THR A 126 -1.74 -7.23 -3.58
N MET A 127 -1.32 -6.44 -2.59
CA MET A 127 -0.48 -5.27 -2.81
C MET A 127 0.88 -5.67 -3.39
N CYS A 128 1.55 -6.66 -2.81
CA CYS A 128 2.86 -7.09 -3.26
C CYS A 128 2.85 -7.61 -4.71
N LEU A 129 1.83 -8.36 -5.10
CA LEU A 129 1.73 -8.95 -6.43
C LEU A 129 1.11 -8.00 -7.47
N GLY A 130 0.04 -7.29 -7.11
CA GLY A 130 -0.70 -6.45 -8.04
C GLY A 130 0.10 -5.25 -8.55
N GLN A 131 0.99 -4.70 -7.73
CA GLN A 131 1.85 -3.60 -8.15
C GLN A 131 2.79 -3.97 -9.33
N CYS A 132 3.15 -5.25 -9.48
CA CYS A 132 4.08 -5.69 -10.53
C CYS A 132 3.55 -5.47 -11.95
N LEU A 133 2.22 -5.42 -12.14
CA LEU A 133 1.58 -5.09 -13.42
C LEU A 133 1.05 -3.65 -13.47
N GLY A 134 1.03 -2.94 -12.36
CA GLY A 134 0.44 -1.62 -12.27
C GLY A 134 1.31 -0.52 -12.86
N PRO A 135 0.70 0.54 -13.40
CA PRO A 135 1.45 1.73 -13.87
C PRO A 135 2.19 2.45 -12.74
N SER A 136 1.81 2.20 -11.48
CA SER A 136 2.45 2.75 -10.28
C SER A 136 3.59 1.88 -9.73
N ALA A 137 4.02 0.85 -10.46
CA ALA A 137 5.17 0.01 -10.09
C ALA A 137 6.44 0.85 -10.00
N SER A 138 6.85 1.19 -8.78
CA SER A 138 7.85 2.23 -8.49
C SER A 138 9.19 1.94 -9.15
N VAL A 139 9.65 0.68 -9.11
CA VAL A 139 10.94 0.28 -9.69
C VAL A 139 10.93 0.39 -11.21
N TYR A 140 9.88 -0.07 -11.86
CA TYR A 140 9.77 -0.03 -13.32
C TYR A 140 9.56 1.40 -13.83
N ALA A 141 8.80 2.22 -13.07
CA ALA A 141 8.66 3.63 -13.37
C ALA A 141 10.00 4.39 -13.26
N LEU A 142 10.81 4.06 -12.24
CA LEU A 142 12.14 4.61 -12.08
C LEU A 142 13.05 4.24 -13.27
N LEU A 143 13.08 2.97 -13.67
CA LEU A 143 13.92 2.49 -14.77
C LEU A 143 13.49 2.99 -16.16
N ALA A 144 12.26 3.43 -16.29
CA ALA A 144 11.74 4.09 -17.50
C ALA A 144 12.11 5.58 -17.58
N GLY A 145 12.60 6.17 -16.49
CA GLY A 145 13.11 7.55 -16.45
C GLY A 145 14.47 7.66 -17.18
N GLN A 146 14.79 8.87 -17.66
CA GLN A 146 16.07 9.14 -18.34
C GLN A 146 17.22 9.40 -17.35
N ASP A 147 16.88 9.72 -16.09
CA ASP A 147 17.86 10.16 -15.07
C ASP A 147 18.03 9.14 -13.94
N HIS A 148 17.71 7.86 -14.17
CA HIS A 148 17.89 6.86 -13.13
C HIS A 148 19.39 6.47 -12.97
N PHE A 149 19.76 6.08 -11.75
CA PHE A 149 21.15 5.82 -11.35
C PHE A 149 21.87 4.66 -12.10
N LEU A 150 21.16 3.85 -12.87
CA LEU A 150 21.71 2.77 -13.69
C LEU A 150 21.72 3.09 -15.20
N VAL A 151 21.32 4.30 -15.62
CA VAL A 151 21.15 4.63 -17.04
C VAL A 151 22.42 4.37 -17.86
N ASP A 152 23.60 4.65 -17.31
CA ASP A 152 24.89 4.43 -17.97
C ASP A 152 25.23 2.95 -18.18
N LYS A 153 24.60 2.04 -17.39
CA LYS A 153 24.90 0.60 -17.44
C LYS A 153 23.88 -0.20 -18.25
N ILE A 154 22.59 0.14 -18.11
CA ILE A 154 21.49 -0.65 -18.69
C ILE A 154 20.60 0.16 -19.64
N GLY A 155 20.87 1.46 -19.80
CA GLY A 155 20.02 2.34 -20.60
C GLY A 155 18.65 2.55 -20.00
N VAL A 156 17.76 3.23 -20.73
CA VAL A 156 16.36 3.46 -20.34
C VAL A 156 15.54 2.22 -20.72
N LEU A 157 14.87 1.62 -19.74
CA LEU A 157 14.02 0.44 -19.92
C LEU A 157 12.56 0.85 -19.99
N ALA A 158 11.97 0.78 -21.17
CA ALA A 158 10.55 1.12 -21.36
C ALA A 158 9.63 0.16 -20.60
N GLN A 159 8.48 0.65 -20.11
CA GLN A 159 7.54 -0.15 -19.33
C GLN A 159 6.95 -1.36 -20.07
N ASN A 160 6.88 -1.32 -21.39
CA ASN A 160 6.42 -2.46 -22.19
C ASN A 160 7.39 -3.65 -22.14
N VAL A 161 8.68 -3.40 -21.92
CA VAL A 161 9.71 -4.44 -21.79
C VAL A 161 9.78 -4.99 -20.37
N THR A 162 9.42 -4.21 -19.38
CA THR A 162 9.48 -4.56 -17.95
C THR A 162 8.10 -4.96 -17.41
N THR A 163 7.23 -3.98 -17.16
CA THR A 163 5.91 -4.17 -16.52
C THR A 163 5.01 -5.07 -17.36
N TYR A 164 4.90 -4.79 -18.65
CA TYR A 164 3.98 -5.49 -19.56
C TYR A 164 4.62 -6.61 -20.37
N ASN A 165 5.76 -7.11 -19.90
CA ASN A 165 6.37 -8.29 -20.49
C ASN A 165 5.43 -9.51 -20.33
N PRO A 166 5.20 -10.33 -21.36
CA PRO A 166 4.32 -11.49 -21.30
C PRO A 166 4.64 -12.45 -20.14
N MET A 167 5.92 -12.63 -19.83
CA MET A 167 6.36 -13.47 -18.71
C MET A 167 5.84 -12.90 -17.38
N ASN A 168 5.96 -11.59 -17.16
CA ASN A 168 5.49 -10.94 -15.95
C ASN A 168 3.96 -11.05 -15.79
N VAL A 169 3.23 -10.90 -16.88
CA VAL A 169 1.75 -11.07 -16.92
C VAL A 169 1.37 -12.51 -16.55
N ILE A 170 2.01 -13.52 -17.15
CA ILE A 170 1.73 -14.94 -16.85
C ILE A 170 2.02 -15.25 -15.37
N VAL A 171 3.19 -14.84 -14.88
CA VAL A 171 3.61 -15.04 -13.48
C VAL A 171 2.61 -14.37 -12.52
N PHE A 172 2.17 -13.15 -12.84
CA PHE A 172 1.16 -12.47 -12.03
C PHE A 172 -0.14 -13.30 -11.89
N PHE A 173 -0.72 -13.76 -12.99
CA PHE A 173 -1.97 -14.52 -12.93
C PHE A 173 -1.80 -15.85 -12.21
N VAL A 174 -0.69 -16.57 -12.43
CA VAL A 174 -0.39 -17.82 -11.73
C VAL A 174 -0.28 -17.59 -10.22
N LEU A 175 0.46 -16.57 -9.80
CA LEU A 175 0.63 -16.24 -8.39
C LEU A 175 -0.66 -15.68 -7.78
N ALA A 176 -1.44 -14.87 -8.49
CA ALA A 176 -2.70 -14.34 -8.00
C ALA A 176 -3.73 -15.45 -7.73
N ILE A 177 -3.87 -16.40 -8.63
CA ILE A 177 -4.73 -17.57 -8.43
C ILE A 177 -4.17 -18.44 -7.30
N GLY A 178 -2.88 -18.70 -7.30
CA GLY A 178 -2.21 -19.50 -6.28
C GLY A 178 -2.37 -18.92 -4.87
N THR A 179 -2.22 -17.61 -4.70
CA THR A 179 -2.41 -16.95 -3.40
C THR A 179 -3.84 -16.95 -2.92
N ILE A 180 -4.83 -16.81 -3.82
CA ILE A 180 -6.25 -16.97 -3.45
C ILE A 180 -6.51 -18.39 -2.94
N ILE A 181 -6.07 -19.40 -3.67
CA ILE A 181 -6.24 -20.81 -3.27
C ILE A 181 -5.52 -21.09 -1.95
N LEU A 182 -4.29 -20.60 -1.80
CA LEU A 182 -3.52 -20.76 -0.57
C LEU A 182 -4.24 -20.14 0.63
N THR A 183 -4.69 -18.89 0.49
CA THR A 183 -5.42 -18.17 1.55
C THR A 183 -6.69 -18.92 1.97
N LEU A 184 -7.45 -19.44 1.00
CA LEU A 184 -8.65 -20.21 1.31
C LEU A 184 -8.34 -21.54 2.02
N LYS A 185 -7.23 -22.20 1.67
CA LYS A 185 -6.81 -23.44 2.31
C LYS A 185 -6.20 -23.25 3.70
N THR A 186 -5.58 -22.10 3.96
CA THR A 186 -4.98 -21.75 5.24
C THR A 186 -5.95 -21.05 6.19
N THR A 187 -7.23 -20.93 5.82
CA THR A 187 -8.26 -20.40 6.73
C THR A 187 -8.34 -21.26 7.98
N PRO A 188 -8.17 -20.69 9.18
CA PRO A 188 -8.17 -21.45 10.43
C PRO A 188 -9.57 -22.04 10.72
N PRO A 189 -9.64 -23.16 11.50
CA PRO A 189 -10.90 -23.70 11.95
C PRO A 189 -11.66 -22.70 12.83
N LYS A 190 -12.97 -22.87 12.94
CA LYS A 190 -13.86 -21.92 13.64
C LYS A 190 -13.47 -21.60 15.08
N GLU A 191 -12.78 -22.52 15.74
CA GLU A 191 -12.33 -22.42 17.13
C GLU A 191 -11.14 -21.46 17.30
N GLU A 192 -10.35 -21.26 16.24
CA GLU A 192 -9.15 -20.42 16.24
C GLU A 192 -9.38 -19.05 15.55
N VAL A 193 -10.63 -18.74 15.23
CA VAL A 193 -10.96 -17.48 14.57
C VAL A 193 -10.75 -16.30 15.51
N VAL A 194 -9.89 -15.37 15.11
CA VAL A 194 -9.69 -14.09 15.80
C VAL A 194 -10.48 -13.02 15.06
N GLU A 195 -11.62 -12.62 15.63
CA GLU A 195 -12.44 -11.54 15.10
C GLU A 195 -11.88 -10.16 15.47
N PHE A 196 -12.18 -9.16 14.67
CA PHE A 196 -11.80 -7.78 14.97
C PHE A 196 -12.60 -7.25 16.16
N LYS A 197 -11.91 -6.82 17.21
CA LYS A 197 -12.51 -6.29 18.46
C LYS A 197 -12.39 -4.77 18.61
N GLY A 198 -11.86 -4.07 17.61
CA GLY A 198 -11.70 -2.62 17.67
C GLY A 198 -12.99 -1.86 17.35
N ASN A 199 -13.13 -0.66 17.93
CA ASN A 199 -14.11 0.30 17.45
C ASN A 199 -13.66 0.81 16.07
N ILE A 200 -14.53 0.69 15.09
CA ILE A 200 -14.28 1.26 13.78
C ILE A 200 -14.67 2.74 13.85
N GLU A 201 -13.76 3.61 13.49
CA GLU A 201 -13.82 5.08 13.57
C GLU A 201 -14.97 5.74 12.77
N ASP A 202 -16.14 5.11 12.67
CA ASP A 202 -17.32 5.77 12.09
C ASP A 202 -17.80 6.95 12.98
N ASP A 203 -17.50 6.87 14.31
CA ASP A 203 -17.86 7.91 15.27
C ASP A 203 -16.87 9.10 15.29
N GLU A 204 -15.62 8.91 14.89
CA GLU A 204 -14.65 10.02 14.87
C GLU A 204 -14.88 10.94 13.68
N ASP A 205 -15.24 10.38 12.52
CA ASP A 205 -15.56 11.19 11.33
C ASP A 205 -16.83 12.05 11.55
N GLU A 206 -17.85 11.54 12.27
CA GLU A 206 -19.04 12.33 12.64
C GLU A 206 -18.67 13.43 13.64
N LYS A 207 -17.79 13.13 14.60
CA LYS A 207 -17.31 14.13 15.57
C LYS A 207 -16.45 15.19 14.91
N GLU A 208 -15.53 14.82 14.00
CA GLU A 208 -14.74 15.78 13.24
C GLU A 208 -15.62 16.65 12.32
N GLU A 209 -16.63 16.07 11.66
CA GLU A 209 -17.57 16.85 10.84
C GLU A 209 -18.42 17.82 11.68
N VAL A 210 -18.83 17.42 12.89
CA VAL A 210 -19.53 18.29 13.84
C VAL A 210 -18.63 19.41 14.34
N ILE A 211 -17.38 19.10 14.71
CA ILE A 211 -16.40 20.10 15.16
C ILE A 211 -16.07 21.07 14.01
N TRP A 212 -15.90 20.60 12.79
CA TRP A 212 -15.68 21.44 11.60
C TRP A 212 -16.85 22.38 11.35
N LYS A 213 -18.08 21.86 11.36
CA LYS A 213 -19.29 22.67 11.20
C LYS A 213 -19.44 23.70 12.31
N GLN A 214 -19.16 23.34 13.56
CA GLN A 214 -19.16 24.30 14.67
C GLN A 214 -18.09 25.37 14.50
N SER A 215 -16.86 25.00 14.17
CA SER A 215 -15.76 25.94 13.95
C SER A 215 -16.05 26.88 12.77
N TYR A 216 -16.60 26.37 11.68
CA TYR A 216 -17.00 27.17 10.52
C TYR A 216 -18.09 28.17 10.88
N ASN A 217 -19.13 27.76 11.59
CA ASN A 217 -20.23 28.61 12.03
C ASN A 217 -19.76 29.72 13.00
N VAL A 218 -18.77 29.44 13.85
CA VAL A 218 -18.14 30.45 14.73
C VAL A 218 -17.35 31.47 13.92
N LEU A 219 -16.62 31.05 12.87
CA LEU A 219 -15.84 31.92 12.01
C LEU A 219 -16.72 32.79 11.09
N ASP A 220 -17.88 32.27 10.68
CA ASP A 220 -18.83 32.94 9.76
C ASP A 220 -19.79 33.91 10.49
N GLY A 221 -19.57 34.13 11.80
CA GLY A 221 -20.34 35.07 12.62
C GLY A 221 -21.82 34.72 12.78
N ASN A 222 -22.23 33.51 12.42
CA ASN A 222 -23.62 33.07 12.47
C ASN A 222 -23.98 32.40 13.83
N SER A 223 -23.45 32.95 14.92
CA SER A 223 -23.78 32.56 16.30
C SER A 223 -25.12 33.13 16.79
N ARG A 224 -26.14 33.15 15.96
CA ARG A 224 -27.50 33.39 16.40
C ARG A 224 -28.26 32.10 16.28
N ASN A 225 -28.36 31.41 17.42
CA ASN A 225 -29.42 30.48 17.84
C ASN A 225 -28.79 29.26 18.56
N TYR A 226 -28.53 29.53 19.86
CA TYR A 226 -28.74 28.54 20.94
C TYR A 226 -29.25 29.30 22.15
#